data_08398d7635c40f7d27a55710e1d8cb4f
#
_entry.id   08398d7635c40f7d27a55710e1d8cb4f
#
_cell.length_a   1.000
_cell.length_b   1.000
_cell.length_c   1.000
_cell.angle_alpha   90.00
_cell.angle_beta   90.00
_cell.angle_gamma   90.00
#
_symmetry.space_group_name_H-M   'P 1'
#
loop_
_entity.id
_entity.type
_entity.pdbx_description
1 polymer ?
#
loop_
_entity_poly.entity_id
_entity_poly.type
_entity_poly.pdbx_seq_one_letter_code
_entity_poly.pdbx_strand_id
1 'polypeptide(L)'
;MHAPARLTVDLNALARNYQTLGRVSGLPVHPVVKADGYGLGAAAVATRLMAEGARTFFVARGTEGIALREALGPEPVIYVLDGCHGDQAATLKAANIRPVINHGQQQAAWAAVGGGPCGLQIDTGMNRLGFRPEDAPEPFEGLALVMTHLACADAPSEPMNRRQRDAFAAATLKYPGVTRSFANSSGCFLGPEFQFDVVRPGIGLYGGGPEAKADPRIVPVATLTAEVLQTRDVPAGESVGYSRGFIADQPVRVATCATGYADGLIRATGTGGSGQVWVHGETRRILGRVSMDVIAVDITGLDVAVGDSIELFGANRLVDDAARAAGTISYEMLTSVMPRVPRAYIG
;
A
#
# COMPACT_ATOMS: atom_id res chain seq x y z
N MET A 1 -7.84 24.20 -12.40
CA MET A 1 -7.37 23.72 -13.71
C MET A 1 -7.92 22.31 -13.87
N HIS A 2 -8.50 21.98 -15.04
CA HIS A 2 -9.01 20.64 -15.33
C HIS A 2 -7.85 19.63 -15.34
N ALA A 3 -8.02 18.49 -14.68
CA ALA A 3 -7.03 17.39 -14.66
C ALA A 3 -7.65 16.18 -15.36
N PRO A 4 -7.11 15.75 -16.51
CA PRO A 4 -7.71 14.67 -17.30
C PRO A 4 -7.49 13.28 -16.70
N ALA A 5 -6.57 13.12 -15.74
CA ALA A 5 -6.45 11.94 -14.91
C ALA A 5 -6.72 12.30 -13.44
N ARG A 6 -7.34 11.39 -12.69
CA ARG A 6 -7.75 11.62 -11.29
C ARG A 6 -7.67 10.34 -10.49
N LEU A 7 -7.20 10.45 -9.25
CA LEU A 7 -7.29 9.40 -8.24
C LEU A 7 -8.38 9.77 -7.24
N THR A 8 -9.49 9.06 -7.26
CA THR A 8 -10.55 9.19 -6.24
C THR A 8 -10.28 8.24 -5.10
N VAL A 9 -10.30 8.74 -3.86
CA VAL A 9 -10.08 7.98 -2.63
C VAL A 9 -11.36 7.97 -1.82
N ASP A 10 -11.99 6.82 -1.67
CA ASP A 10 -13.19 6.60 -0.85
C ASP A 10 -12.79 6.33 0.60
N LEU A 11 -12.93 7.36 1.45
CA LEU A 11 -12.63 7.28 2.87
C LEU A 11 -13.64 6.41 3.64
N ASN A 12 -14.88 6.26 3.15
CA ASN A 12 -15.82 5.31 3.73
C ASN A 12 -15.44 3.86 3.45
N ALA A 13 -14.93 3.57 2.25
CA ALA A 13 -14.37 2.26 1.92
C ALA A 13 -13.15 1.94 2.80
N LEU A 14 -12.26 2.92 3.01
CA LEU A 14 -11.12 2.81 3.92
C LEU A 14 -11.58 2.44 5.34
N ALA A 15 -12.58 3.13 5.88
CA ALA A 15 -13.15 2.86 7.20
C ALA A 15 -13.76 1.45 7.28
N ARG A 16 -14.48 1.01 6.24
CA ARG A 16 -15.02 -0.37 6.17
C ARG A 16 -13.91 -1.41 6.22
N ASN A 17 -12.81 -1.20 5.47
CA ASN A 17 -11.67 -2.11 5.49
C ASN A 17 -10.99 -2.15 6.86
N TYR A 18 -10.81 -1.00 7.52
CA TYR A 18 -10.28 -0.91 8.88
C TYR A 18 -11.11 -1.74 9.87
N GLN A 19 -12.44 -1.56 9.87
CA GLN A 19 -13.35 -2.31 10.72
C GLN A 19 -13.35 -3.82 10.37
N THR A 20 -13.25 -4.16 9.09
CA THR A 20 -13.17 -5.56 8.64
C THR A 20 -11.91 -6.24 9.15
N LEU A 21 -10.75 -5.59 9.03
CA LEU A 21 -9.47 -6.13 9.50
C LEU A 21 -9.47 -6.33 11.02
N GLY A 22 -10.09 -5.41 11.78
CA GLY A 22 -10.30 -5.58 13.22
C GLY A 22 -11.21 -6.77 13.56
N ARG A 23 -12.31 -6.94 12.82
CA ARG A 23 -13.22 -8.08 13.05
C ARG A 23 -12.59 -9.42 12.68
N VAL A 24 -11.86 -9.50 11.57
CA VAL A 24 -11.23 -10.74 11.09
C VAL A 24 -10.10 -11.17 12.02
N SER A 25 -9.29 -10.23 12.51
CA SER A 25 -8.22 -10.54 13.46
C SER A 25 -8.69 -10.68 14.90
N GLY A 26 -9.83 -10.09 15.26
CA GLY A 26 -10.29 -9.99 16.64
C GLY A 26 -9.44 -9.08 17.53
N LEU A 27 -8.59 -8.22 16.94
CA LEU A 27 -7.57 -7.44 17.63
C LEU A 27 -7.64 -5.94 17.27
N PRO A 28 -7.07 -5.07 18.13
CA PRO A 28 -6.86 -3.67 17.79
C PRO A 28 -6.00 -3.52 16.53
N VAL A 29 -6.44 -2.64 15.64
CA VAL A 29 -5.75 -2.34 14.39
C VAL A 29 -4.89 -1.11 14.55
N HIS A 30 -3.60 -1.25 14.28
CA HIS A 30 -2.63 -0.17 14.21
C HIS A 30 -2.24 0.08 12.75
N PRO A 31 -2.89 1.04 12.06
CA PRO A 31 -2.71 1.27 10.63
C PRO A 31 -1.29 1.59 10.21
N VAL A 32 -0.86 1.04 9.06
CA VAL A 32 0.39 1.42 8.40
C VAL A 32 0.07 2.43 7.29
N VAL A 33 0.55 3.67 7.47
CA VAL A 33 0.26 4.82 6.58
C VAL A 33 1.51 5.38 5.91
N LYS A 34 2.57 4.58 5.79
CA LYS A 34 3.83 4.92 5.11
C LYS A 34 3.64 5.20 3.63
N ALA A 35 4.66 5.77 2.98
CA ALA A 35 4.65 6.12 1.55
C ALA A 35 3.43 6.99 1.20
N ASP A 36 3.21 8.03 2.02
CA ASP A 36 2.06 8.93 1.90
C ASP A 36 0.70 8.19 1.87
N GLY A 37 0.47 7.30 2.87
CA GLY A 37 -0.75 6.49 2.91
C GLY A 37 -0.86 5.55 1.69
N TYR A 38 0.23 4.91 1.30
CA TYR A 38 0.33 4.11 0.07
C TYR A 38 0.00 4.93 -1.19
N GLY A 39 0.41 6.20 -1.21
CA GLY A 39 0.15 7.12 -2.31
C GLY A 39 -1.23 7.79 -2.29
N LEU A 40 -2.05 7.50 -1.30
CA LEU A 40 -3.43 7.99 -1.20
C LEU A 40 -3.59 9.25 -0.34
N GLY A 41 -2.50 9.74 0.28
CA GLY A 41 -2.49 10.90 1.14
C GLY A 41 -2.57 10.54 2.63
N ALA A 42 -1.40 10.42 3.30
CA ALA A 42 -1.30 9.96 4.68
C ALA A 42 -2.14 10.78 5.67
N ALA A 43 -2.16 12.10 5.52
CA ALA A 43 -2.91 12.98 6.41
C ALA A 43 -4.43 12.70 6.33
N ALA A 44 -5.01 12.66 5.14
CA ALA A 44 -6.44 12.40 4.96
C ALA A 44 -6.83 11.00 5.43
N VAL A 45 -6.03 9.99 5.05
CA VAL A 45 -6.19 8.59 5.47
C VAL A 45 -6.15 8.46 6.99
N ALA A 46 -5.12 8.99 7.64
CA ALA A 46 -4.95 8.85 9.07
C ALA A 46 -6.00 9.64 9.87
N THR A 47 -6.39 10.84 9.41
CA THR A 47 -7.49 11.61 10.01
C THR A 47 -8.78 10.80 10.00
N ARG A 48 -9.12 10.18 8.85
CA ARG A 48 -10.30 9.32 8.77
C ARG A 48 -10.20 8.13 9.73
N LEU A 49 -9.05 7.44 9.77
CA LEU A 49 -8.86 6.29 10.64
C LEU A 49 -8.88 6.66 12.12
N MET A 50 -8.44 7.87 12.50
CA MET A 50 -8.61 8.38 13.87
C MET A 50 -10.07 8.53 14.23
N ALA A 51 -10.92 8.98 13.33
CA ALA A 51 -12.37 9.05 13.54
C ALA A 51 -13.00 7.66 13.76
N GLU A 52 -12.42 6.62 13.15
CA GLU A 52 -12.82 5.22 13.38
C GLU A 52 -12.20 4.60 14.67
N GLY A 53 -11.42 5.36 15.43
CA GLY A 53 -10.84 4.91 16.70
C GLY A 53 -9.37 4.51 16.64
N ALA A 54 -8.68 4.60 15.50
CA ALA A 54 -7.25 4.36 15.46
C ALA A 54 -6.49 5.40 16.32
N ARG A 55 -5.53 4.93 17.12
CA ARG A 55 -4.69 5.79 17.98
C ARG A 55 -3.20 5.55 17.82
N THR A 56 -2.82 4.55 17.05
CA THR A 56 -1.42 4.19 16.78
C THR A 56 -1.22 3.98 15.30
N PHE A 57 -0.20 4.62 14.73
CA PHE A 57 0.12 4.57 13.31
C PHE A 57 1.56 4.16 13.09
N PHE A 58 1.82 3.53 11.95
CA PHE A 58 3.17 3.17 11.52
C PHE A 58 3.50 3.86 10.19
N VAL A 59 4.68 4.47 10.15
CA VAL A 59 5.31 5.02 8.94
C VAL A 59 6.67 4.37 8.71
N ALA A 60 7.24 4.52 7.52
CA ALA A 60 8.56 3.94 7.23
C ALA A 60 9.70 4.83 7.74
N ARG A 61 9.61 6.14 7.51
CA ARG A 61 10.69 7.12 7.68
C ARG A 61 10.37 8.16 8.74
N GLY A 62 11.40 8.70 9.38
CA GLY A 62 11.25 9.78 10.36
C GLY A 62 10.59 11.02 9.78
N THR A 63 10.89 11.39 8.54
CA THR A 63 10.26 12.52 7.84
C THR A 63 8.76 12.34 7.63
N GLU A 64 8.32 11.12 7.32
CA GLU A 64 6.88 10.79 7.23
C GLU A 64 6.21 10.93 8.61
N GLY A 65 6.90 10.49 9.67
CA GLY A 65 6.42 10.60 11.04
C GLY A 65 6.23 12.05 11.48
N ILE A 66 7.17 12.93 11.14
CA ILE A 66 7.10 14.37 11.43
C ILE A 66 5.91 15.00 10.70
N ALA A 67 5.79 14.78 9.38
CA ALA A 67 4.67 15.29 8.59
C ALA A 67 3.32 14.78 9.11
N LEU A 68 3.25 13.51 9.51
CA LEU A 68 2.04 12.94 10.08
C LEU A 68 1.71 13.55 11.45
N ARG A 69 2.72 13.80 12.31
CA ARG A 69 2.56 14.47 13.60
C ARG A 69 2.02 15.90 13.44
N GLU A 70 2.55 16.63 12.48
CA GLU A 70 2.07 17.99 12.15
C GLU A 70 0.60 17.97 11.70
N ALA A 71 0.22 16.98 10.88
CA ALA A 71 -1.14 16.86 10.39
C ALA A 71 -2.16 16.42 11.45
N LEU A 72 -1.79 15.52 12.36
CA LEU A 72 -2.71 14.89 13.32
C LEU A 72 -2.65 15.49 14.73
N GLY A 73 -1.67 16.35 15.03
CA GLY A 73 -1.47 16.86 16.38
C GLY A 73 -0.83 15.83 17.33
N PRO A 74 -0.80 16.10 18.66
CA PRO A 74 0.01 15.35 19.62
C PRO A 74 -0.58 14.01 20.08
N GLU A 75 -1.86 13.76 19.87
CA GLU A 75 -2.57 12.63 20.48
C GLU A 75 -2.12 11.23 19.99
N PRO A 76 -2.02 10.95 18.66
CA PRO A 76 -1.75 9.59 18.22
C PRO A 76 -0.30 9.18 18.50
N VAL A 77 -0.12 7.89 18.77
CA VAL A 77 1.19 7.26 18.79
C VAL A 77 1.65 7.02 17.36
N ILE A 78 2.86 7.46 17.02
CA ILE A 78 3.47 7.24 15.70
C ILE A 78 4.75 6.45 15.86
N TYR A 79 4.83 5.28 15.20
CA TYR A 79 6.04 4.47 15.13
C TYR A 79 6.72 4.62 13.77
N VAL A 80 8.06 4.73 13.79
CA VAL A 80 8.91 4.76 12.60
C VAL A 80 9.61 3.42 12.44
N LEU A 81 9.30 2.70 11.35
CA LEU A 81 9.72 1.31 11.13
C LEU A 81 11.22 1.14 10.87
N ASP A 82 11.88 2.10 10.22
CA ASP A 82 13.32 2.04 10.00
C ASP A 82 14.17 2.50 11.21
N GLY A 83 13.49 2.86 12.30
CA GLY A 83 14.12 3.24 13.56
C GLY A 83 14.59 4.69 13.58
N CYS A 84 15.78 4.91 14.13
CA CYS A 84 16.43 6.23 14.14
C CYS A 84 17.88 6.11 13.67
N HIS A 85 18.29 7.02 12.81
CA HIS A 85 19.64 7.05 12.23
C HIS A 85 20.34 8.39 12.53
N GLY A 86 21.62 8.34 12.85
CA GLY A 86 22.44 9.53 13.09
C GLY A 86 21.81 10.48 14.13
N ASP A 87 21.57 11.72 13.76
CA ASP A 87 20.98 12.79 14.57
C ASP A 87 19.44 12.73 14.67
N GLN A 88 18.78 11.83 13.95
CA GLN A 88 17.30 11.74 13.93
C GLN A 88 16.70 11.39 15.31
N ALA A 89 17.45 10.70 16.17
CA ALA A 89 16.95 10.32 17.49
C ALA A 89 16.42 11.52 18.29
N ALA A 90 17.19 12.63 18.34
CA ALA A 90 16.77 13.85 19.02
C ALA A 90 15.53 14.48 18.40
N THR A 91 15.48 14.52 17.08
CA THR A 91 14.32 15.06 16.32
C THR A 91 13.06 14.25 16.55
N LEU A 92 13.14 12.92 16.47
CA LEU A 92 12.01 12.02 16.73
C LEU A 92 11.51 12.18 18.16
N LYS A 93 12.42 12.25 19.13
CA LYS A 93 12.07 12.47 20.53
C LYS A 93 11.35 13.80 20.74
N ALA A 94 11.86 14.88 20.19
CA ALA A 94 11.25 16.22 20.29
C ALA A 94 9.83 16.24 19.67
N ALA A 95 9.61 15.48 18.60
CA ALA A 95 8.31 15.35 17.94
C ALA A 95 7.38 14.30 18.59
N ASN A 96 7.76 13.68 19.70
CA ASN A 96 7.01 12.58 20.34
C ASN A 96 6.71 11.43 19.35
N ILE A 97 7.73 10.99 18.60
CA ILE A 97 7.67 9.89 17.63
C ILE A 97 8.55 8.76 18.14
N ARG A 98 8.04 7.53 18.07
CA ARG A 98 8.67 6.33 18.60
C ARG A 98 9.45 5.57 17.52
N PRO A 99 10.77 5.42 17.62
CA PRO A 99 11.49 4.54 16.70
C PRO A 99 11.15 3.06 16.99
N VAL A 100 11.13 2.24 15.96
CA VAL A 100 11.22 0.79 16.07
C VAL A 100 12.71 0.43 15.98
N ILE A 101 13.30 0.00 17.07
CA ILE A 101 14.72 -0.32 17.16
C ILE A 101 15.01 -1.64 16.44
N ASN A 102 15.94 -1.59 15.49
CA ASN A 102 16.29 -2.74 14.63
C ASN A 102 17.69 -3.32 14.92
N HIS A 103 18.56 -2.57 15.58
CA HIS A 103 19.92 -3.00 15.94
C HIS A 103 20.51 -2.15 17.07
N GLY A 104 21.60 -2.63 17.70
CA GLY A 104 22.18 -2.04 18.90
C GLY A 104 22.63 -0.59 18.74
N GLN A 105 23.08 -0.14 17.56
CA GLN A 105 23.46 1.27 17.34
C GLN A 105 22.23 2.19 17.43
N GLN A 106 21.06 1.78 16.95
CA GLN A 106 19.83 2.55 17.09
C GLN A 106 19.39 2.60 18.55
N GLN A 107 19.51 1.48 19.30
CA GLN A 107 19.25 1.43 20.72
C GLN A 107 20.15 2.42 21.48
N ALA A 108 21.44 2.41 21.20
CA ALA A 108 22.40 3.32 21.83
C ALA A 108 22.10 4.79 21.46
N ALA A 109 21.79 5.10 20.20
CA ALA A 109 21.43 6.44 19.78
C ALA A 109 20.16 6.95 20.46
N TRP A 110 19.15 6.09 20.62
CA TRP A 110 17.92 6.44 21.33
C TRP A 110 18.16 6.68 22.81
N ALA A 111 18.95 5.82 23.47
CA ALA A 111 19.36 5.99 24.86
C ALA A 111 20.17 7.27 25.09
N ALA A 112 21.08 7.64 24.15
CA ALA A 112 21.92 8.83 24.26
C ALA A 112 21.15 10.16 24.30
N VAL A 113 19.95 10.20 23.70
CA VAL A 113 19.04 11.35 23.78
C VAL A 113 18.08 11.27 24.97
N GLY A 114 18.33 10.36 25.93
CA GLY A 114 17.50 10.13 27.12
C GLY A 114 16.30 9.22 26.86
N GLY A 115 16.32 8.42 25.79
CA GLY A 115 15.35 7.36 25.54
C GLY A 115 13.89 7.82 25.49
N GLY A 116 13.00 6.91 25.87
CA GLY A 116 11.54 7.08 25.91
C GLY A 116 10.83 5.91 25.23
N PRO A 117 9.51 5.97 25.08
CA PRO A 117 8.77 4.89 24.47
C PRO A 117 9.26 4.55 23.06
N CYS A 118 9.49 3.26 22.79
CA CYS A 118 9.97 2.76 21.48
C CYS A 118 9.41 1.37 21.20
N GLY A 119 9.58 0.91 19.95
CA GLY A 119 9.38 -0.48 19.54
C GLY A 119 10.69 -1.22 19.38
N LEU A 120 10.64 -2.54 19.36
CA LEU A 120 11.73 -3.44 19.03
C LEU A 120 11.29 -4.37 17.92
N GLN A 121 12.07 -4.50 16.86
CA GLN A 121 11.83 -5.50 15.83
C GLN A 121 12.73 -6.71 16.03
N ILE A 122 12.13 -7.90 16.03
CA ILE A 122 12.81 -9.19 16.02
C ILE A 122 12.63 -9.80 14.63
N ASP A 123 13.72 -10.11 13.96
CA ASP A 123 13.70 -10.78 12.66
C ASP A 123 13.57 -12.29 12.87
N THR A 124 12.40 -12.80 12.60
CA THR A 124 12.08 -14.23 12.71
C THR A 124 12.22 -14.99 11.40
N GLY A 125 12.88 -14.40 10.40
CA GLY A 125 13.22 -15.07 9.16
C GLY A 125 12.94 -14.28 7.88
N MET A 126 12.58 -12.99 7.95
CA MET A 126 12.50 -12.13 6.77
C MET A 126 13.89 -11.69 6.27
N ASN A 127 14.89 -11.66 7.16
CA ASN A 127 16.28 -11.29 6.89
C ASN A 127 16.42 -9.89 6.28
N ARG A 128 15.72 -8.91 6.88
CA ARG A 128 15.70 -7.54 6.38
C ARG A 128 16.04 -6.49 7.45
N LEU A 129 15.22 -6.37 8.46
CA LEU A 129 15.39 -5.46 9.61
C LEU A 129 15.03 -6.20 10.89
N GLY A 130 15.68 -5.83 12.00
CA GLY A 130 15.44 -6.39 13.31
C GLY A 130 16.63 -7.19 13.84
N PHE A 131 16.62 -7.40 15.14
CA PHE A 131 17.56 -8.30 15.80
C PHE A 131 17.22 -9.77 15.48
N ARG A 132 18.19 -10.62 15.36
CA ARG A 132 17.93 -12.06 15.43
C ARG A 132 17.36 -12.40 16.80
N PRO A 133 16.53 -13.44 16.93
CA PRO A 133 15.94 -13.81 18.23
C PRO A 133 16.98 -13.99 19.35
N GLU A 134 18.15 -14.59 19.02
CA GLU A 134 19.28 -14.81 19.94
C GLU A 134 20.03 -13.54 20.33
N ASP A 135 20.03 -12.53 19.46
CA ASP A 135 20.73 -11.27 19.66
C ASP A 135 19.82 -10.14 20.20
N ALA A 136 18.52 -10.44 20.36
CA ALA A 136 17.56 -9.45 20.82
C ALA A 136 17.90 -9.02 22.27
N PRO A 137 17.94 -7.69 22.56
CA PRO A 137 18.37 -7.19 23.86
C PRO A 137 17.45 -7.66 24.99
N GLU A 138 17.96 -7.66 26.21
CA GLU A 138 17.13 -7.82 27.41
C GLU A 138 16.11 -6.66 27.50
N PRO A 139 15.01 -6.85 28.26
CA PRO A 139 14.05 -5.78 28.50
C PRO A 139 14.72 -4.50 28.98
N PHE A 140 14.33 -3.37 28.42
CA PHE A 140 14.88 -2.06 28.77
C PHE A 140 13.76 -1.03 28.93
N GLU A 141 14.06 0.04 29.65
CA GLU A 141 13.10 1.11 29.91
C GLU A 141 12.59 1.76 28.61
N GLY A 142 11.28 1.99 28.52
CA GLY A 142 10.63 2.56 27.34
C GLY A 142 10.25 1.54 26.27
N LEU A 143 10.56 0.26 26.41
CA LEU A 143 10.13 -0.76 25.45
C LEU A 143 8.60 -0.95 25.56
N ALA A 144 7.86 -0.45 24.59
CA ALA A 144 6.40 -0.46 24.58
C ALA A 144 5.78 -1.43 23.57
N LEU A 145 6.57 -1.87 22.59
CA LEU A 145 6.14 -2.76 21.49
C LEU A 145 7.27 -3.70 21.10
N VAL A 146 6.97 -4.99 20.95
CA VAL A 146 7.83 -5.94 20.24
C VAL A 146 7.11 -6.41 18.99
N MET A 147 7.79 -6.40 17.85
CA MET A 147 7.20 -6.78 16.58
C MET A 147 8.12 -7.63 15.72
N THR A 148 7.52 -8.34 14.79
CA THR A 148 8.21 -8.98 13.64
C THR A 148 7.46 -8.66 12.36
N HIS A 149 7.93 -9.19 11.22
CA HIS A 149 7.23 -9.03 9.94
C HIS A 149 7.18 -10.35 9.18
N LEU A 150 5.97 -10.77 8.81
CA LEU A 150 5.72 -11.97 8.05
C LEU A 150 6.28 -11.86 6.62
N ALA A 151 7.00 -12.88 6.19
CA ALA A 151 7.58 -12.94 4.85
C ALA A 151 6.64 -13.53 3.80
N CYS A 152 5.75 -14.44 4.20
CA CYS A 152 4.95 -15.27 3.28
C CYS A 152 3.45 -15.29 3.66
N ALA A 153 2.93 -14.25 4.33
CA ALA A 153 1.54 -14.25 4.78
C ALA A 153 0.51 -14.27 3.64
N ASP A 154 0.90 -13.82 2.44
CA ASP A 154 0.13 -13.88 1.21
C ASP A 154 0.05 -15.28 0.59
N ALA A 155 0.81 -16.24 1.12
CA ALA A 155 0.75 -17.67 0.82
C ALA A 155 0.42 -18.45 2.11
N PRO A 156 -0.88 -18.63 2.47
CA PRO A 156 -1.30 -19.14 3.77
C PRO A 156 -0.75 -20.54 4.12
N SER A 157 -0.54 -21.40 3.11
CA SER A 157 -0.01 -22.75 3.27
C SER A 157 1.51 -22.82 3.45
N GLU A 158 2.22 -21.68 3.28
CA GLU A 158 3.69 -21.64 3.36
C GLU A 158 4.17 -21.97 4.80
N PRO A 159 4.99 -23.00 5.00
CA PRO A 159 5.46 -23.40 6.32
C PRO A 159 6.23 -22.32 7.07
N MET A 160 6.78 -21.34 6.36
CA MET A 160 7.50 -20.20 6.92
C MET A 160 6.62 -19.38 7.87
N ASN A 161 5.32 -19.28 7.60
CA ASN A 161 4.39 -18.56 8.48
C ASN A 161 4.39 -19.14 9.90
N ARG A 162 4.33 -20.48 10.04
CA ARG A 162 4.37 -21.15 11.33
C ARG A 162 5.75 -21.04 11.99
N ARG A 163 6.82 -21.18 11.23
CA ARG A 163 8.19 -21.03 11.75
C ARG A 163 8.39 -19.64 12.34
N GLN A 164 7.94 -18.58 11.64
CA GLN A 164 8.03 -17.21 12.13
C GLN A 164 7.17 -17.01 13.38
N ARG A 165 5.96 -17.56 13.43
CA ARG A 165 5.09 -17.51 14.60
C ARG A 165 5.76 -18.13 15.81
N ASP A 166 6.29 -19.35 15.69
CA ASP A 166 6.91 -20.09 16.80
C ASP A 166 8.18 -19.38 17.31
N ALA A 167 9.01 -18.89 16.38
CA ALA A 167 10.20 -18.10 16.72
C ALA A 167 9.83 -16.79 17.43
N PHE A 168 8.78 -16.10 16.97
CA PHE A 168 8.31 -14.86 17.62
C PHE A 168 7.71 -15.12 19.00
N ALA A 169 6.90 -16.16 19.14
CA ALA A 169 6.33 -16.55 20.43
C ALA A 169 7.43 -16.83 21.45
N ALA A 170 8.44 -17.63 21.07
CA ALA A 170 9.58 -17.94 21.94
C ALA A 170 10.40 -16.69 22.28
N ALA A 171 10.74 -15.87 21.29
CA ALA A 171 11.57 -14.67 21.49
C ALA A 171 10.89 -13.63 22.37
N THR A 172 9.55 -13.58 22.39
CA THR A 172 8.79 -12.59 23.16
C THR A 172 8.53 -13.00 24.61
N LEU A 173 8.83 -14.22 25.02
CA LEU A 173 8.69 -14.68 26.41
C LEU A 173 9.46 -13.81 27.41
N LYS A 174 10.60 -13.28 27.02
CA LYS A 174 11.42 -12.42 27.88
C LYS A 174 10.90 -10.98 28.02
N TYR A 175 9.82 -10.60 27.33
CA TYR A 175 9.23 -9.26 27.37
C TYR A 175 7.80 -9.29 27.96
N PRO A 176 7.61 -9.71 29.21
CA PRO A 176 6.29 -9.79 29.81
C PRO A 176 5.64 -8.40 29.90
N GLY A 177 4.37 -8.31 29.52
CA GLY A 177 3.60 -7.05 29.57
C GLY A 177 3.89 -6.05 28.42
N VAL A 178 4.83 -6.37 27.53
CA VAL A 178 5.08 -5.55 26.34
C VAL A 178 4.13 -5.98 25.22
N THR A 179 3.49 -5.01 24.56
CA THR A 179 2.59 -5.28 23.42
C THR A 179 3.31 -6.01 22.29
N ARG A 180 2.73 -7.08 21.78
CA ARG A 180 3.29 -7.90 20.69
C ARG A 180 2.51 -7.67 19.41
N SER A 181 3.21 -7.51 18.29
CA SER A 181 2.60 -7.32 16.99
C SER A 181 3.25 -8.20 15.92
N PHE A 182 2.46 -9.11 15.37
CA PHE A 182 2.91 -10.10 14.38
C PHE A 182 2.29 -9.87 13.00
N ALA A 183 0.96 -9.85 12.91
CA ALA A 183 0.22 -9.86 11.68
C ALA A 183 0.28 -8.53 10.92
N ASN A 184 0.61 -8.61 9.62
CA ASN A 184 0.36 -7.60 8.59
C ASN A 184 -1.05 -7.79 8.00
N SER A 185 -1.39 -7.15 6.86
CA SER A 185 -2.70 -7.31 6.21
C SER A 185 -3.07 -8.76 5.95
N SER A 186 -2.20 -9.51 5.29
CA SER A 186 -2.42 -10.93 4.98
C SER A 186 -2.43 -11.79 6.25
N GLY A 187 -1.57 -11.46 7.21
CA GLY A 187 -1.52 -12.11 8.52
C GLY A 187 -2.82 -12.03 9.31
N CYS A 188 -3.65 -11.00 9.10
CA CYS A 188 -4.96 -10.91 9.71
C CYS A 188 -5.89 -12.08 9.33
N PHE A 189 -5.64 -12.72 8.21
CA PHE A 189 -6.48 -13.78 7.63
C PHE A 189 -5.92 -15.20 7.85
N LEU A 190 -4.74 -15.35 8.45
CA LEU A 190 -4.09 -16.66 8.64
C LEU A 190 -4.75 -17.52 9.74
N GLY A 191 -5.54 -16.92 10.61
CA GLY A 191 -6.20 -17.64 11.71
C GLY A 191 -5.73 -17.17 13.11
N PRO A 192 -6.44 -17.60 14.17
CA PRO A 192 -6.24 -17.09 15.53
C PRO A 192 -4.85 -17.42 16.10
N GLU A 193 -4.22 -18.50 15.68
CA GLU A 193 -2.89 -18.87 16.13
C GLU A 193 -1.77 -17.93 15.63
N PHE A 194 -2.06 -17.07 14.66
CA PHE A 194 -1.15 -16.05 14.15
C PHE A 194 -1.42 -14.66 14.74
N GLN A 195 -2.43 -14.54 15.61
CA GLN A 195 -2.77 -13.30 16.28
C GLN A 195 -2.01 -13.22 17.61
N PHE A 196 -1.54 -12.00 17.96
CA PHE A 196 -0.92 -11.72 19.25
C PHE A 196 -1.72 -10.63 19.95
N ASP A 197 -1.17 -9.43 20.14
CA ASP A 197 -1.90 -8.41 20.90
C ASP A 197 -2.50 -7.31 19.98
N VAL A 198 -1.83 -7.01 18.86
CA VAL A 198 -2.29 -6.01 17.88
C VAL A 198 -1.86 -6.38 16.46
N VAL A 199 -2.61 -5.88 15.47
CA VAL A 199 -2.28 -6.10 14.04
C VAL A 199 -1.86 -4.80 13.34
N ARG A 200 -1.01 -4.91 12.31
CA ARG A 200 -0.46 -3.78 11.56
C ARG A 200 -0.77 -3.90 10.05
N PRO A 201 -2.04 -3.80 9.65
CA PRO A 201 -2.39 -3.85 8.24
C PRO A 201 -1.92 -2.59 7.50
N GLY A 202 -1.52 -2.78 6.25
CA GLY A 202 -1.26 -1.76 5.26
C GLY A 202 -2.19 -1.97 4.08
N ILE A 203 -1.78 -2.77 3.08
CA ILE A 203 -2.47 -2.90 1.79
C ILE A 203 -3.95 -3.26 1.90
N GLY A 204 -4.35 -4.05 2.88
CA GLY A 204 -5.74 -4.39 3.12
C GLY A 204 -6.61 -3.19 3.49
N LEU A 205 -6.06 -2.15 4.10
CA LEU A 205 -6.76 -0.89 4.33
C LEU A 205 -7.11 -0.20 3.01
N TYR A 206 -6.24 -0.31 2.03
CA TYR A 206 -6.28 0.42 0.76
C TYR A 206 -6.95 -0.35 -0.39
N GLY A 207 -7.50 -1.52 -0.11
CA GLY A 207 -8.27 -2.30 -1.07
C GLY A 207 -7.54 -3.45 -1.76
N GLY A 208 -6.28 -3.72 -1.37
CA GLY A 208 -5.58 -4.92 -1.83
C GLY A 208 -5.93 -6.15 -1.00
N GLY A 209 -6.20 -7.25 -1.66
CA GLY A 209 -6.59 -8.50 -1.02
C GLY A 209 -5.43 -9.23 -0.31
N PRO A 210 -5.72 -10.11 0.64
CA PRO A 210 -4.72 -10.74 1.51
C PRO A 210 -3.73 -11.66 0.77
N GLU A 211 -4.13 -12.27 -0.34
CA GLU A 211 -3.31 -13.15 -1.17
C GLU A 211 -2.90 -12.51 -2.50
N ALA A 212 -2.81 -11.16 -2.54
CA ALA A 212 -2.66 -10.39 -3.78
C ALA A 212 -3.76 -10.73 -4.82
N LYS A 213 -4.94 -11.07 -4.31
CA LYS A 213 -6.15 -11.40 -5.06
C LYS A 213 -7.35 -10.72 -4.42
N ALA A 214 -8.42 -10.55 -5.22
CA ALA A 214 -9.70 -10.11 -4.71
C ALA A 214 -10.17 -10.96 -3.52
N ASP A 215 -10.57 -10.28 -2.45
CA ASP A 215 -11.26 -10.88 -1.32
C ASP A 215 -12.57 -10.10 -1.09
N PRO A 216 -13.74 -10.75 -1.05
CA PRO A 216 -15.02 -10.05 -0.95
C PRO A 216 -15.19 -9.26 0.35
N ARG A 217 -14.34 -9.49 1.35
CA ARG A 217 -14.32 -8.76 2.62
C ARG A 217 -13.60 -7.42 2.52
N ILE A 218 -12.72 -7.25 1.53
CA ILE A 218 -11.92 -6.04 1.30
C ILE A 218 -12.49 -5.30 0.10
N VAL A 219 -12.89 -4.05 0.30
CA VAL A 219 -13.50 -3.24 -0.74
C VAL A 219 -12.48 -2.27 -1.36
N PRO A 220 -12.58 -1.95 -2.67
CA PRO A 220 -11.73 -0.97 -3.33
C PRO A 220 -11.84 0.41 -2.65
N VAL A 221 -10.71 1.06 -2.44
CA VAL A 221 -10.60 2.39 -1.82
C VAL A 221 -10.18 3.44 -2.83
N ALA A 222 -9.34 3.06 -3.77
CA ALA A 222 -8.78 3.96 -4.76
C ALA A 222 -9.32 3.64 -6.16
N THR A 223 -9.76 4.67 -6.88
CA THR A 223 -10.16 4.58 -8.29
C THR A 223 -9.34 5.54 -9.12
N LEU A 224 -8.53 5.01 -10.03
CA LEU A 224 -7.76 5.81 -10.99
C LEU A 224 -8.50 5.86 -12.32
N THR A 225 -8.88 7.07 -12.72
CA THR A 225 -9.56 7.32 -14.01
C THR A 225 -8.75 8.26 -14.89
N ALA A 226 -8.97 8.15 -16.21
CA ALA A 226 -8.42 9.06 -17.20
C ALA A 226 -9.42 9.34 -18.31
N GLU A 227 -9.35 10.54 -18.90
CA GLU A 227 -10.25 10.95 -19.98
C GLU A 227 -9.76 10.50 -21.35
N VAL A 228 -10.72 10.25 -22.23
CA VAL A 228 -10.51 10.03 -23.65
C VAL A 228 -10.24 11.37 -24.33
N LEU A 229 -9.04 11.53 -24.88
CA LEU A 229 -8.61 12.75 -25.59
C LEU A 229 -8.97 12.72 -27.09
N GLN A 230 -9.00 11.55 -27.69
CA GLN A 230 -9.27 11.36 -29.11
C GLN A 230 -9.78 9.94 -29.37
N THR A 231 -10.66 9.80 -30.35
CA THR A 231 -11.02 8.51 -30.92
C THR A 231 -10.61 8.46 -32.39
N ARG A 232 -10.24 7.26 -32.92
CA ARG A 232 -9.76 7.08 -34.28
C ARG A 232 -10.03 5.67 -34.76
N ASP A 233 -10.43 5.54 -36.02
CA ASP A 233 -10.45 4.26 -36.72
C ASP A 233 -9.06 3.98 -37.30
N VAL A 234 -8.57 2.77 -37.08
CA VAL A 234 -7.27 2.27 -37.51
C VAL A 234 -7.51 1.09 -38.47
N PRO A 235 -7.19 1.19 -39.78
CA PRO A 235 -7.36 0.11 -40.72
C PRO A 235 -6.50 -1.12 -40.42
N ALA A 236 -6.90 -2.27 -40.94
CA ALA A 236 -6.06 -3.47 -40.90
C ALA A 236 -4.68 -3.21 -41.55
N GLY A 237 -3.64 -3.74 -40.96
CA GLY A 237 -2.24 -3.56 -41.35
C GLY A 237 -1.56 -2.32 -40.79
N GLU A 238 -2.30 -1.35 -40.26
CA GLU A 238 -1.72 -0.20 -39.57
C GLU A 238 -1.32 -0.53 -38.15
N SER A 239 -0.47 0.30 -37.57
CA SER A 239 0.08 0.07 -36.23
C SER A 239 -0.26 1.17 -35.26
N VAL A 240 -0.34 0.81 -33.93
CA VAL A 240 -0.57 1.73 -32.83
C VAL A 240 0.65 1.76 -31.91
N GLY A 241 1.09 2.97 -31.57
CA GLY A 241 2.11 3.24 -30.57
C GLY A 241 3.56 3.01 -31.02
N TYR A 242 4.46 3.20 -30.06
CA TYR A 242 5.91 3.11 -30.29
C TYR A 242 6.35 1.72 -30.74
N SER A 243 7.30 1.68 -31.69
CA SER A 243 7.89 0.46 -32.25
C SER A 243 6.84 -0.47 -32.88
N ARG A 244 5.72 0.08 -33.33
CA ARG A 244 4.60 -0.71 -33.86
C ARG A 244 4.15 -1.80 -32.86
N GLY A 245 4.03 -1.42 -31.58
CA GLY A 245 3.77 -2.36 -30.48
C GLY A 245 2.45 -3.12 -30.59
N PHE A 246 1.51 -2.61 -31.39
CA PHE A 246 0.30 -3.30 -31.84
C PHE A 246 0.18 -3.09 -33.35
N ILE A 247 -0.19 -4.15 -34.09
CA ILE A 247 -0.55 -4.09 -35.51
C ILE A 247 -1.99 -4.61 -35.61
N ALA A 248 -2.87 -3.84 -36.21
CA ALA A 248 -4.26 -4.19 -36.39
C ALA A 248 -4.38 -5.31 -37.46
N ASP A 249 -4.88 -6.47 -37.08
CA ASP A 249 -5.21 -7.58 -37.98
C ASP A 249 -6.57 -7.39 -38.71
N GLN A 250 -7.41 -6.56 -38.13
CA GLN A 250 -8.70 -6.10 -38.65
C GLN A 250 -8.88 -4.61 -38.29
N PRO A 251 -9.84 -3.89 -38.91
CA PRO A 251 -10.13 -2.52 -38.49
C PRO A 251 -10.47 -2.43 -37.01
N VAL A 252 -9.83 -1.52 -36.29
CA VAL A 252 -10.08 -1.29 -34.86
C VAL A 252 -10.38 0.17 -34.61
N ARG A 253 -11.28 0.45 -33.66
CA ARG A 253 -11.50 1.81 -33.16
C ARG A 253 -10.69 2.00 -31.88
N VAL A 254 -9.88 3.06 -31.84
CA VAL A 254 -8.91 3.32 -30.78
C VAL A 254 -9.28 4.60 -30.05
N ALA A 255 -9.29 4.55 -28.69
CA ALA A 255 -9.29 5.75 -27.85
C ALA A 255 -7.88 6.04 -27.38
N THR A 256 -7.43 7.29 -27.51
CA THR A 256 -6.23 7.81 -26.85
C THR A 256 -6.67 8.43 -25.53
N CYS A 257 -6.14 7.94 -24.41
CA CYS A 257 -6.54 8.34 -23.07
C CYS A 257 -5.39 9.05 -22.34
N ALA A 258 -5.73 10.04 -21.52
CA ALA A 258 -4.82 10.98 -20.86
C ALA A 258 -4.15 10.37 -19.61
N THR A 259 -3.41 9.30 -19.77
CA THR A 259 -2.61 8.70 -18.71
C THR A 259 -1.44 7.92 -19.29
N GLY A 260 -0.30 7.97 -18.63
CA GLY A 260 0.89 7.24 -19.04
C GLY A 260 1.82 6.96 -17.85
N TYR A 261 3.07 6.56 -18.14
CA TYR A 261 3.98 6.23 -17.05
C TYR A 261 4.43 7.45 -16.23
N ALA A 262 4.30 8.68 -16.74
CA ALA A 262 4.53 9.89 -15.96
C ALA A 262 3.36 10.22 -14.99
N ASP A 263 2.22 9.53 -15.10
CA ASP A 263 1.12 9.55 -14.15
C ASP A 263 1.24 8.44 -13.11
N GLY A 264 2.19 7.51 -13.32
CA GLY A 264 2.43 6.37 -12.47
C GLY A 264 1.89 5.04 -13.02
N LEU A 265 1.34 5.02 -14.23
CA LEU A 265 0.96 3.75 -14.86
C LEU A 265 2.22 2.93 -15.15
N ILE A 266 2.30 1.74 -14.60
CA ILE A 266 3.45 0.84 -14.80
C ILE A 266 3.61 0.56 -16.29
N ARG A 267 4.80 0.88 -16.85
CA ARG A 267 5.03 0.79 -18.29
C ARG A 267 4.85 -0.62 -18.83
N ALA A 268 5.13 -1.63 -18.02
CA ALA A 268 4.94 -3.04 -18.37
C ALA A 268 3.48 -3.41 -18.64
N THR A 269 2.51 -2.64 -18.12
CA THR A 269 1.07 -2.85 -18.35
C THR A 269 0.72 -2.93 -19.85
N GLY A 270 1.41 -2.18 -20.72
CA GLY A 270 1.20 -2.24 -22.17
C GLY A 270 2.00 -3.33 -22.88
N THR A 271 2.81 -4.13 -22.17
CA THR A 271 3.68 -5.13 -22.77
C THR A 271 2.98 -6.49 -22.79
N GLY A 272 3.00 -7.17 -23.94
CA GLY A 272 2.41 -8.50 -24.09
C GLY A 272 0.88 -8.54 -24.15
N GLY A 273 0.19 -7.39 -24.23
CA GLY A 273 -1.26 -7.32 -24.41
C GLY A 273 -2.10 -7.66 -23.16
N SER A 274 -1.48 -7.76 -21.99
CA SER A 274 -2.17 -8.07 -20.71
C SER A 274 -2.87 -6.86 -20.07
N GLY A 275 -2.46 -5.64 -20.45
CA GLY A 275 -3.03 -4.41 -19.92
C GLY A 275 -4.46 -4.18 -20.37
N GLN A 276 -5.29 -3.82 -19.42
CA GLN A 276 -6.71 -3.58 -19.63
C GLN A 276 -7.16 -2.33 -18.88
N VAL A 277 -8.30 -1.79 -19.28
CA VAL A 277 -9.06 -0.74 -18.61
C VAL A 277 -10.53 -1.10 -18.62
N TRP A 278 -11.31 -0.47 -17.77
CA TRP A 278 -12.78 -0.56 -17.81
C TRP A 278 -13.35 0.70 -18.45
N VAL A 279 -14.29 0.53 -19.40
CA VAL A 279 -14.98 1.63 -20.06
C VAL A 279 -16.35 1.17 -20.54
N HIS A 280 -17.39 1.99 -20.33
CA HIS A 280 -18.77 1.75 -20.77
C HIS A 280 -19.29 0.33 -20.47
N GLY A 281 -19.02 -0.18 -19.26
CA GLY A 281 -19.52 -1.49 -18.84
C GLY A 281 -18.65 -2.68 -19.24
N GLU A 282 -17.54 -2.46 -19.92
CA GLU A 282 -16.70 -3.53 -20.45
C GLU A 282 -15.21 -3.36 -20.15
N THR A 283 -14.51 -4.48 -19.98
CA THR A 283 -13.04 -4.50 -19.92
C THR A 283 -12.47 -4.47 -21.33
N ARG A 284 -11.57 -3.52 -21.58
CA ARG A 284 -10.94 -3.29 -22.86
C ARG A 284 -9.42 -3.30 -22.78
N ARG A 285 -8.74 -3.83 -23.81
CA ARG A 285 -7.28 -3.96 -23.82
C ARG A 285 -6.58 -2.65 -24.13
N ILE A 286 -5.42 -2.46 -23.57
CA ILE A 286 -4.47 -1.42 -23.95
C ILE A 286 -3.74 -1.91 -25.21
N LEU A 287 -3.67 -1.06 -26.23
CA LEU A 287 -3.02 -1.37 -27.51
C LEU A 287 -1.60 -0.79 -27.54
N GLY A 288 -0.64 -1.65 -27.80
CA GLY A 288 0.77 -1.26 -27.89
C GLY A 288 1.37 -0.86 -26.53
N ARG A 289 2.45 -0.07 -26.58
CA ARG A 289 3.22 0.32 -25.39
C ARG A 289 2.60 1.52 -24.70
N VAL A 290 2.63 1.52 -23.38
CA VAL A 290 2.31 2.71 -22.57
C VAL A 290 3.32 3.82 -22.92
N SER A 291 2.81 4.99 -23.29
CA SER A 291 3.61 6.19 -23.54
C SER A 291 3.81 7.00 -22.25
N MET A 292 4.52 8.12 -22.33
CA MET A 292 4.77 8.97 -21.16
C MET A 292 3.47 9.54 -20.58
N ASP A 293 2.58 10.04 -21.44
CA ASP A 293 1.42 10.84 -21.06
C ASP A 293 0.10 10.27 -21.57
N VAL A 294 0.13 9.25 -22.43
CA VAL A 294 -1.08 8.67 -23.03
C VAL A 294 -0.98 7.15 -23.20
N ILE A 295 -2.14 6.50 -23.22
CA ILE A 295 -2.32 5.12 -23.66
C ILE A 295 -3.34 5.06 -24.80
N ALA A 296 -3.24 4.01 -25.62
CA ALA A 296 -4.24 3.66 -26.63
C ALA A 296 -5.08 2.47 -26.13
N VAL A 297 -6.39 2.55 -26.25
CA VAL A 297 -7.36 1.54 -25.79
C VAL A 297 -8.23 1.09 -26.96
N ASP A 298 -8.45 -0.20 -27.08
CA ASP A 298 -9.40 -0.77 -28.06
C ASP A 298 -10.84 -0.48 -27.60
N ILE A 299 -11.56 0.31 -28.38
CA ILE A 299 -12.97 0.64 -28.15
C ILE A 299 -13.87 0.16 -29.26
N THR A 300 -13.41 -0.82 -30.06
CA THR A 300 -14.18 -1.38 -31.18
C THR A 300 -15.52 -1.89 -30.71
N GLY A 301 -16.59 -1.44 -31.35
CA GLY A 301 -17.97 -1.81 -31.00
C GLY A 301 -18.58 -1.05 -29.82
N LEU A 302 -17.84 -0.12 -29.20
CA LEU A 302 -18.35 0.75 -28.15
C LEU A 302 -18.62 2.17 -28.65
N ASP A 303 -19.64 2.80 -28.11
CA ASP A 303 -19.96 4.22 -28.33
C ASP A 303 -19.21 5.08 -27.29
N VAL A 304 -17.89 5.20 -27.50
CA VAL A 304 -17.01 6.01 -26.66
C VAL A 304 -16.68 7.30 -27.38
N ALA A 305 -16.79 8.42 -26.69
CA ALA A 305 -16.54 9.78 -27.18
C ALA A 305 -15.35 10.45 -26.46
N VAL A 306 -14.86 11.54 -27.03
CA VAL A 306 -13.90 12.45 -26.39
C VAL A 306 -14.57 13.05 -25.14
N GLY A 307 -13.84 13.05 -24.01
CA GLY A 307 -14.34 13.46 -22.70
C GLY A 307 -14.89 12.32 -21.84
N ASP A 308 -15.13 11.15 -22.40
CA ASP A 308 -15.50 9.97 -21.61
C ASP A 308 -14.35 9.54 -20.71
N SER A 309 -14.69 8.86 -19.62
CA SER A 309 -13.72 8.38 -18.62
C SER A 309 -13.49 6.87 -18.75
N ILE A 310 -12.22 6.47 -18.71
CA ILE A 310 -11.81 5.08 -18.50
C ILE A 310 -11.37 4.86 -17.05
N GLU A 311 -11.57 3.65 -16.50
CA GLU A 311 -11.03 3.25 -15.20
C GLU A 311 -9.83 2.31 -15.40
N LEU A 312 -8.69 2.69 -14.84
CA LEU A 312 -7.47 1.88 -14.88
C LEU A 312 -7.46 0.84 -13.76
N PHE A 313 -7.87 1.25 -12.57
CA PHE A 313 -8.22 0.38 -11.45
C PHE A 313 -9.25 1.09 -10.56
N GLY A 314 -10.07 0.32 -9.85
CA GLY A 314 -11.13 0.82 -8.99
C GLY A 314 -12.14 -0.27 -8.66
N ALA A 315 -13.41 0.10 -8.67
CA ALA A 315 -14.50 -0.82 -8.33
C ALA A 315 -14.78 -1.86 -9.43
N ASN A 316 -14.58 -1.49 -10.70
CA ASN A 316 -14.87 -2.37 -11.84
C ASN A 316 -13.65 -3.19 -12.26
N ARG A 317 -12.45 -2.73 -11.93
CA ARG A 317 -11.19 -3.41 -12.18
C ARG A 317 -10.30 -3.27 -10.95
N LEU A 318 -10.23 -4.30 -10.13
CA LEU A 318 -9.52 -4.24 -8.87
C LEU A 318 -8.03 -3.95 -9.04
N VAL A 319 -7.44 -3.25 -8.08
CA VAL A 319 -6.01 -2.91 -8.10
C VAL A 319 -5.12 -4.16 -8.16
N ASP A 320 -5.54 -5.28 -7.57
CA ASP A 320 -4.83 -6.56 -7.64
C ASP A 320 -4.80 -7.13 -9.07
N ASP A 321 -5.90 -7.00 -9.82
CA ASP A 321 -5.98 -7.45 -11.22
C ASP A 321 -5.14 -6.55 -12.14
N ALA A 322 -5.16 -5.24 -11.88
CA ALA A 322 -4.32 -4.28 -12.59
C ALA A 322 -2.83 -4.55 -12.36
N ALA A 323 -2.45 -4.82 -11.10
CA ALA A 323 -1.09 -5.15 -10.71
C ALA A 323 -0.60 -6.46 -11.36
N ARG A 324 -1.43 -7.50 -11.30
CA ARG A 324 -1.11 -8.79 -11.92
C ARG A 324 -0.89 -8.68 -13.43
N ALA A 325 -1.73 -7.90 -14.13
CA ALA A 325 -1.57 -7.64 -15.55
C ALA A 325 -0.27 -6.87 -15.88
N ALA A 326 0.23 -6.07 -14.95
CA ALA A 326 1.49 -5.35 -15.07
C ALA A 326 2.72 -6.17 -14.59
N GLY A 327 2.52 -7.39 -14.08
CA GLY A 327 3.59 -8.21 -13.51
C GLY A 327 4.13 -7.69 -12.18
N THR A 328 3.29 -7.02 -11.41
CA THR A 328 3.65 -6.42 -10.13
C THR A 328 2.58 -6.67 -9.03
N ILE A 329 2.63 -5.92 -7.94
CA ILE A 329 1.75 -6.03 -6.78
C ILE A 329 0.98 -4.72 -6.55
N SER A 330 -0.17 -4.80 -5.88
CA SER A 330 -1.06 -3.67 -5.59
C SER A 330 -0.36 -2.52 -4.85
N TYR A 331 0.65 -2.83 -4.03
CA TYR A 331 1.49 -1.85 -3.33
C TYR A 331 2.17 -0.89 -4.33
N GLU A 332 2.83 -1.45 -5.36
CA GLU A 332 3.51 -0.65 -6.38
C GLU A 332 2.50 0.13 -7.22
N MET A 333 1.38 -0.48 -7.62
CA MET A 333 0.35 0.21 -8.39
C MET A 333 -0.15 1.47 -7.67
N LEU A 334 -0.43 1.39 -6.38
CA LEU A 334 -0.91 2.54 -5.60
C LEU A 334 0.18 3.58 -5.37
N THR A 335 1.37 3.14 -4.94
CA THR A 335 2.48 4.06 -4.60
C THR A 335 3.12 4.71 -5.82
N SER A 336 2.91 4.17 -7.01
CA SER A 336 3.44 4.74 -8.26
C SER A 336 2.63 5.93 -8.76
N VAL A 337 1.37 6.12 -8.31
CA VAL A 337 0.55 7.26 -8.76
C VAL A 337 1.21 8.58 -8.42
N MET A 338 1.63 9.30 -9.46
CA MET A 338 2.46 10.50 -9.34
C MET A 338 1.67 11.72 -8.81
N PRO A 339 2.33 12.71 -8.18
CA PRO A 339 1.68 13.90 -7.62
C PRO A 339 0.91 14.74 -8.65
N ARG A 340 1.24 14.65 -9.95
CA ARG A 340 0.51 15.38 -11.01
C ARG A 340 -0.91 14.85 -11.23
N VAL A 341 -1.22 13.65 -10.76
CA VAL A 341 -2.59 13.12 -10.70
C VAL A 341 -3.23 13.58 -9.39
N PRO A 342 -4.20 14.49 -9.42
CA PRO A 342 -4.80 15.00 -8.19
C PRO A 342 -5.60 13.91 -7.46
N ARG A 343 -5.52 13.94 -6.13
CA ARG A 343 -6.33 13.10 -5.24
C ARG A 343 -7.63 13.82 -4.92
N ALA A 344 -8.75 13.15 -5.13
CA ALA A 344 -10.07 13.62 -4.72
C ALA A 344 -10.63 12.68 -3.64
N TYR A 345 -10.95 13.22 -2.47
CA TYR A 345 -11.47 12.44 -1.36
C TYR A 345 -12.98 12.51 -1.34
N ILE A 346 -13.64 11.36 -1.12
CA ILE A 346 -15.08 11.21 -0.95
C ILE A 346 -15.38 10.39 0.31
N GLY A 347 -16.53 10.62 0.95
CA GLY A 347 -17.01 9.86 2.11
C GLY A 347 -16.72 10.48 3.48
#